data_d89ee2193635b0d26a88aa3c645358ad
#
_entry.id   d89ee2193635b0d26a88aa3c645358ad
#
_cell.length_a   1.000
_cell.length_b   1.000
_cell.length_c   1.000
_cell.angle_alpha   90.00
_cell.angle_beta   90.00
_cell.angle_gamma   90.00
#
_symmetry.space_group_name_H-M   'P 1'
#
loop_
_entity.id
_entity.type
_entity.pdbx_description
1 polymer ?
#
loop_
_entity_poly.entity_id
_entity_poly.type
_entity_poly.pdbx_seq_one_letter_code
_entity_poly.pdbx_strand_id
1 'polypeptide(L)'
;MRIETRYHLEHPRDEVNAWLERPGALTRLTPPGLATAEDAAEGGTGQGRLVGVRLGPTLLPQPLRPRWLLRHADATAPFDFADQQVRGPWRTWRHEHAVEQSGSGAAVHDRLEVELPRRLERWEPRVGELVRDVLHFRARQLREDLAFHAARAGRRPLTVAIAGSSGLIGSQLAALLRTGGHTVRPLVRRAATAPGEIPWDPQGGRLDPADIEGVDVVVNLGGRSIATRWTASARAEIRASRLAGTALLARTLAGMADGPTALVQASAIGYYGPRRPGEKLVEDSGPGEGFLAEVVRDWEDATTPAREAGLRVALLRTGLVLSDGGGSLLPQLPLFLAGVGGRLTARDAAVSWISLDDMVRAYAHVILSSTADGPLNAVAPGTVTAGEFARTLGRVLHRPALLPVPAAGPALVLGRAGADELIRTDQDVSDARLRRSGFEPAHPELEHALRHLLRRMPTKGEA
;
A
#
# COMPACT_ATOMS: atom_id res chain seq x y z
N MET A 1 -3.71 -6.79 -31.15
CA MET A 1 -4.28 -5.45 -30.86
C MET A 1 -3.18 -4.44 -30.61
N ARG A 2 -3.45 -3.17 -30.95
CA ARG A 2 -2.57 -2.03 -30.66
C ARG A 2 -3.36 -1.03 -29.83
N ILE A 3 -2.76 -0.53 -28.75
CA ILE A 3 -3.35 0.44 -27.83
C ILE A 3 -2.34 1.57 -27.66
N GLU A 4 -2.80 2.80 -27.81
CA GLU A 4 -1.99 3.99 -27.57
C GLU A 4 -2.69 4.89 -26.55
N THR A 5 -1.89 5.49 -25.65
CA THR A 5 -2.36 6.50 -24.72
C THR A 5 -1.39 7.66 -24.68
N ARG A 6 -1.91 8.87 -24.60
CA ARG A 6 -1.11 10.08 -24.42
C ARG A 6 -1.75 10.94 -23.31
N TYR A 7 -0.92 11.38 -22.37
CA TYR A 7 -1.39 12.22 -21.27
C TYR A 7 -0.33 13.23 -20.86
N HIS A 8 -0.78 14.34 -20.28
CA HIS A 8 0.08 15.42 -19.83
C HIS A 8 0.30 15.37 -18.32
N LEU A 9 1.51 15.77 -17.93
CA LEU A 9 1.96 15.94 -16.56
C LEU A 9 2.45 17.39 -16.39
N GLU A 10 2.19 17.99 -15.24
CA GLU A 10 2.63 19.36 -14.91
C GLU A 10 4.10 19.42 -14.46
N HIS A 11 4.81 18.33 -14.61
CA HIS A 11 6.20 18.13 -14.20
C HIS A 11 7.13 18.12 -15.43
N PRO A 12 8.34 18.73 -15.33
CA PRO A 12 9.32 18.72 -16.43
C PRO A 12 9.70 17.28 -16.83
N ARG A 13 10.07 17.13 -18.11
CA ARG A 13 10.49 15.84 -18.68
C ARG A 13 11.56 15.14 -17.84
N ASP A 14 12.58 15.87 -17.40
CA ASP A 14 13.70 15.28 -16.66
C ASP A 14 13.28 14.74 -15.29
N GLU A 15 12.31 15.38 -14.63
CA GLU A 15 11.73 14.89 -13.36
C GLU A 15 10.93 13.60 -13.57
N VAL A 16 10.13 13.53 -14.65
CA VAL A 16 9.35 12.35 -15.02
C VAL A 16 10.29 11.18 -15.34
N ASN A 17 11.32 11.42 -16.16
CA ASN A 17 12.32 10.40 -16.50
C ASN A 17 13.07 9.91 -15.26
N ALA A 18 13.54 10.84 -14.41
CA ALA A 18 14.21 10.47 -13.15
C ALA A 18 13.31 9.61 -12.26
N TRP A 19 12.00 9.88 -12.20
CA TRP A 19 11.05 9.06 -11.45
C TRP A 19 10.92 7.66 -12.04
N LEU A 20 10.78 7.54 -13.38
CA LEU A 20 10.63 6.26 -14.09
C LEU A 20 11.87 5.37 -13.98
N GLU A 21 13.06 5.96 -13.91
CA GLU A 21 14.34 5.27 -13.79
C GLU A 21 14.65 4.80 -12.36
N ARG A 22 14.00 5.37 -11.34
CA ARG A 22 14.28 5.02 -9.95
C ARG A 22 13.70 3.65 -9.57
N PRO A 23 14.38 2.93 -8.63
CA PRO A 23 13.81 1.72 -8.05
C PRO A 23 12.42 1.95 -7.48
N GLY A 24 11.49 1.01 -7.73
CA GLY A 24 10.12 1.12 -7.24
C GLY A 24 9.11 1.65 -8.25
N ALA A 25 9.52 2.29 -9.36
CA ALA A 25 8.62 2.81 -10.38
C ALA A 25 7.66 1.73 -10.89
N LEU A 26 8.18 0.56 -11.27
CA LEU A 26 7.33 -0.56 -11.71
C LEU A 26 6.35 -1.01 -10.62
N THR A 27 6.76 -1.08 -9.37
CA THR A 27 5.89 -1.46 -8.24
C THR A 27 4.75 -0.46 -8.07
N ARG A 28 5.02 0.86 -8.18
CA ARG A 28 4.01 1.90 -8.09
C ARG A 28 3.05 1.90 -9.28
N LEU A 29 3.55 1.60 -10.47
CA LEU A 29 2.76 1.55 -11.70
C LEU A 29 2.05 0.20 -11.93
N THR A 30 2.24 -0.77 -11.04
CA THR A 30 1.59 -2.09 -11.14
C THR A 30 0.45 -2.20 -10.13
N PRO A 31 -0.82 -2.33 -10.56
CA PRO A 31 -1.94 -2.52 -9.65
C PRO A 31 -1.73 -3.76 -8.77
N PRO A 32 -1.76 -3.64 -7.42
CA PRO A 32 -1.41 -4.73 -6.51
C PRO A 32 -2.27 -5.99 -6.66
N GLY A 33 -3.53 -5.84 -7.07
CA GLY A 33 -4.45 -6.96 -7.30
C GLY A 33 -4.22 -7.72 -8.60
N LEU A 34 -3.47 -7.14 -9.55
CA LEU A 34 -3.18 -7.78 -10.84
C LEU A 34 -1.82 -8.43 -10.88
N ALA A 35 -0.82 -7.82 -10.27
CA ALA A 35 0.53 -8.34 -10.34
C ALA A 35 1.44 -7.79 -9.23
N THR A 36 2.62 -8.39 -9.09
CA THR A 36 3.67 -7.94 -8.16
C THR A 36 5.00 -7.97 -8.89
N ALA A 37 5.75 -6.87 -8.85
CA ALA A 37 7.12 -6.81 -9.37
C ALA A 37 8.05 -7.64 -8.46
N GLU A 38 8.96 -8.43 -9.06
CA GLU A 38 9.90 -9.28 -8.33
C GLU A 38 11.18 -8.53 -7.93
N ASP A 39 11.69 -7.66 -8.78
CA ASP A 39 12.99 -6.98 -8.61
C ASP A 39 12.80 -5.50 -8.26
N ALA A 40 11.89 -5.21 -7.32
CA ALA A 40 11.52 -3.83 -6.95
C ALA A 40 12.68 -3.00 -6.33
N ALA A 41 13.78 -3.64 -5.93
CA ALA A 41 14.92 -2.96 -5.34
C ALA A 41 15.90 -2.36 -6.36
N GLU A 42 15.84 -2.81 -7.62
CA GLU A 42 16.68 -2.32 -8.69
C GLU A 42 15.91 -1.37 -9.61
N GLY A 43 16.47 -0.22 -9.92
CA GLY A 43 15.93 0.78 -10.86
C GLY A 43 16.60 0.72 -12.23
N GLY A 44 16.15 1.55 -13.13
CA GLY A 44 16.75 1.79 -14.45
C GLY A 44 16.03 1.11 -15.61
N THR A 45 16.12 1.78 -16.75
CA THR A 45 15.56 1.35 -18.04
C THR A 45 16.66 0.83 -18.98
N GLY A 46 17.84 0.48 -18.41
CA GLY A 46 19.01 0.05 -19.19
C GLY A 46 18.70 -1.11 -20.13
N GLN A 47 19.18 -1.01 -21.37
CA GLN A 47 19.00 -2.00 -22.44
C GLN A 47 19.42 -3.42 -22.00
N GLY A 48 18.63 -4.41 -22.35
CA GLY A 48 18.88 -5.83 -22.03
C GLY A 48 18.49 -6.24 -20.63
N ARG A 49 18.12 -5.33 -19.74
CA ARG A 49 17.70 -5.63 -18.37
C ARG A 49 16.46 -6.51 -18.38
N LEU A 50 16.45 -7.53 -17.52
CA LEU A 50 15.31 -8.40 -17.29
C LEU A 50 14.49 -7.92 -16.09
N VAL A 51 13.21 -7.88 -16.25
CA VAL A 51 12.25 -7.48 -15.22
C VAL A 51 11.23 -8.60 -15.03
N GLY A 52 11.11 -9.09 -13.80
CA GLY A 52 10.16 -10.14 -13.42
C GLY A 52 8.88 -9.55 -12.81
N VAL A 53 7.74 -10.09 -13.23
CA VAL A 53 6.43 -9.78 -12.67
C VAL A 53 5.66 -11.06 -12.41
N ARG A 54 5.06 -11.21 -11.22
CA ARG A 54 4.13 -12.31 -10.92
C ARG A 54 2.70 -11.85 -11.10
N LEU A 55 2.00 -12.51 -12.01
CA LEU A 55 0.61 -12.19 -12.33
C LEU A 55 -0.36 -12.82 -11.30
N GLY A 56 -1.44 -12.10 -11.02
CA GLY A 56 -2.49 -12.52 -10.11
C GLY A 56 -2.34 -11.93 -8.69
N PRO A 57 -3.45 -11.98 -7.92
CA PRO A 57 -3.50 -11.40 -6.59
C PRO A 57 -2.57 -12.12 -5.61
N THR A 58 -2.04 -11.37 -4.66
CA THR A 58 -1.13 -11.88 -3.60
C THR A 58 -1.77 -12.94 -2.69
N LEU A 59 -3.11 -13.03 -2.71
CA LEU A 59 -3.86 -14.07 -1.99
C LEU A 59 -3.58 -15.49 -2.53
N LEU A 60 -3.22 -15.60 -3.81
CA LEU A 60 -2.86 -16.90 -4.40
C LEU A 60 -1.42 -17.26 -4.00
N PRO A 61 -1.15 -18.55 -3.67
CA PRO A 61 0.19 -19.05 -3.45
C PRO A 61 1.12 -18.79 -4.66
N GLN A 62 2.39 -18.51 -4.40
CA GLN A 62 3.36 -18.21 -5.47
C GLN A 62 3.36 -19.21 -6.64
N PRO A 63 3.27 -20.54 -6.43
CA PRO A 63 3.24 -21.50 -7.54
C PRO A 63 2.07 -21.32 -8.49
N LEU A 64 0.94 -20.76 -8.01
CA LEU A 64 -0.25 -20.48 -8.80
C LEU A 64 -0.23 -19.11 -9.49
N ARG A 65 0.83 -18.34 -9.29
CA ARG A 65 1.03 -17.02 -9.87
C ARG A 65 2.08 -17.10 -10.98
N PRO A 66 1.67 -17.16 -12.27
CA PRO A 66 2.61 -17.29 -13.37
C PRO A 66 3.59 -16.11 -13.40
N ARG A 67 4.86 -16.45 -13.67
CA ARG A 67 5.91 -15.46 -13.84
C ARG A 67 5.86 -14.91 -15.26
N TRP A 68 5.87 -13.59 -15.37
CA TRP A 68 6.00 -12.85 -16.60
C TRP A 68 7.36 -12.15 -16.61
N LEU A 69 8.20 -12.48 -17.62
CA LEU A 69 9.55 -11.94 -17.75
C LEU A 69 9.58 -11.00 -18.95
N LEU A 70 9.96 -9.77 -18.70
CA LEU A 70 10.13 -8.70 -19.65
C LEU A 70 11.62 -8.36 -19.80
N ARG A 71 12.00 -7.82 -20.97
CA ARG A 71 13.33 -7.29 -21.25
C ARG A 71 13.20 -5.87 -21.74
N HIS A 72 13.99 -4.95 -21.18
CA HIS A 72 14.16 -3.64 -21.77
C HIS A 72 14.89 -3.73 -23.11
N ALA A 73 14.33 -3.17 -24.15
CA ALA A 73 14.80 -3.21 -25.53
C ALA A 73 14.77 -1.80 -26.14
N ASP A 74 15.45 -1.64 -27.27
CA ASP A 74 15.37 -0.43 -28.05
C ASP A 74 13.94 -0.21 -28.55
N ALA A 75 13.49 1.02 -28.47
CA ALA A 75 12.25 1.46 -29.06
C ALA A 75 12.45 2.01 -30.47
N THR A 76 11.38 2.05 -31.26
CA THR A 76 11.37 2.71 -32.55
C THR A 76 10.99 4.19 -32.35
N ALA A 77 11.82 5.11 -32.89
CA ALA A 77 11.52 6.54 -32.78
C ALA A 77 10.04 6.83 -33.07
N PRO A 78 9.35 7.67 -32.34
CA PRO A 78 9.85 8.64 -31.34
C PRO A 78 9.93 8.11 -29.90
N PHE A 79 9.85 6.82 -29.67
CA PHE A 79 9.87 6.23 -28.32
C PHE A 79 11.30 6.11 -27.78
N ASP A 80 11.44 6.25 -26.46
CA ASP A 80 12.73 6.27 -25.76
C ASP A 80 13.21 4.84 -25.40
N PHE A 81 12.30 3.97 -24.96
CA PHE A 81 12.60 2.57 -24.62
C PHE A 81 11.36 1.68 -24.78
N ALA A 82 11.56 0.38 -24.77
CA ALA A 82 10.48 -0.61 -24.85
C ALA A 82 10.66 -1.74 -23.84
N ASP A 83 9.52 -2.26 -23.36
CA ASP A 83 9.42 -3.52 -22.61
C ASP A 83 8.96 -4.62 -23.57
N GLN A 84 9.77 -5.64 -23.76
CA GLN A 84 9.42 -6.78 -24.60
C GLN A 84 9.31 -8.06 -23.79
N GLN A 85 8.25 -8.83 -24.01
CA GLN A 85 8.09 -10.12 -23.35
C GLN A 85 9.16 -11.13 -23.83
N VAL A 86 9.87 -11.71 -22.87
CA VAL A 86 10.75 -12.87 -23.06
C VAL A 86 9.99 -14.17 -22.77
N ARG A 87 9.21 -14.16 -21.70
CA ARG A 87 8.35 -15.28 -21.27
C ARG A 87 7.10 -14.74 -20.55
N GLY A 88 5.93 -15.18 -20.98
CA GLY A 88 4.69 -14.67 -20.36
C GLY A 88 3.43 -15.27 -20.95
N PRO A 89 2.27 -14.70 -20.62
CA PRO A 89 0.96 -15.22 -20.99
C PRO A 89 0.55 -14.92 -22.42
N TRP A 90 1.21 -13.96 -23.07
CA TRP A 90 0.88 -13.47 -24.40
C TRP A 90 1.68 -14.21 -25.46
N ARG A 91 1.23 -14.17 -26.71
CA ARG A 91 2.04 -14.62 -27.84
C ARG A 91 3.15 -13.63 -28.14
N THR A 92 2.80 -12.34 -28.20
CA THR A 92 3.73 -11.22 -28.22
C THR A 92 3.26 -10.12 -27.27
N TRP A 93 4.21 -9.38 -26.71
CA TRP A 93 3.97 -8.18 -25.93
C TRP A 93 5.14 -7.24 -26.14
N ARG A 94 4.83 -6.03 -26.57
CA ARG A 94 5.79 -4.94 -26.71
C ARG A 94 5.15 -3.66 -26.24
N HIS A 95 5.74 -3.00 -25.27
CA HIS A 95 5.26 -1.75 -24.71
C HIS A 95 6.34 -0.69 -24.85
N GLU A 96 6.11 0.31 -25.68
CA GLU A 96 7.02 1.41 -25.96
C GLU A 96 6.59 2.66 -25.20
N HIS A 97 7.57 3.38 -24.67
CA HIS A 97 7.41 4.56 -23.85
C HIS A 97 8.16 5.74 -24.44
N ALA A 98 7.52 6.93 -24.46
CA ALA A 98 8.18 8.19 -24.73
C ALA A 98 7.77 9.24 -23.69
N VAL A 99 8.71 10.08 -23.30
CA VAL A 99 8.48 11.26 -22.46
C VAL A 99 9.01 12.47 -23.20
N GLU A 100 8.11 13.30 -23.71
CA GLU A 100 8.42 14.50 -24.49
C GLU A 100 8.24 15.75 -23.63
N GLN A 101 9.09 16.77 -23.84
CA GLN A 101 8.85 18.09 -23.21
C GLN A 101 7.60 18.71 -23.85
N SER A 102 6.69 19.26 -23.04
CA SER A 102 5.43 19.88 -23.49
C SER A 102 5.15 21.13 -22.67
N GLY A 103 5.56 22.27 -23.19
CA GLY A 103 5.56 23.54 -22.45
C GLY A 103 6.46 23.46 -21.21
N SER A 104 5.95 23.81 -20.03
CA SER A 104 6.65 23.65 -18.75
C SER A 104 6.57 22.23 -18.18
N GLY A 105 5.69 21.38 -18.71
CA GLY A 105 5.47 20.00 -18.26
C GLY A 105 5.95 18.96 -19.26
N ALA A 106 5.48 17.73 -19.12
CA ALA A 106 5.80 16.62 -20.02
C ALA A 106 4.54 15.98 -20.61
N ALA A 107 4.66 15.40 -21.80
CA ALA A 107 3.70 14.50 -22.39
C ALA A 107 4.28 13.08 -22.37
N VAL A 108 3.56 12.16 -21.75
CA VAL A 108 3.90 10.73 -21.78
C VAL A 108 3.08 10.05 -22.85
N HIS A 109 3.74 9.27 -23.68
CA HIS A 109 3.14 8.50 -24.75
C HIS A 109 3.49 7.02 -24.58
N ASP A 110 2.48 6.19 -24.39
CA ASP A 110 2.60 4.73 -24.30
C ASP A 110 1.99 4.10 -25.57
N ARG A 111 2.71 3.19 -26.18
CA ARG A 111 2.23 2.34 -27.27
C ARG A 111 2.43 0.88 -26.92
N LEU A 112 1.34 0.14 -26.87
CA LEU A 112 1.33 -1.27 -26.54
C LEU A 112 0.85 -2.12 -27.70
N GLU A 113 1.65 -3.10 -28.10
CA GLU A 113 1.30 -4.12 -29.09
C GLU A 113 1.21 -5.48 -28.41
N VAL A 114 0.05 -6.12 -28.51
CA VAL A 114 -0.23 -7.41 -27.87
C VAL A 114 -0.86 -8.37 -28.86
N GLU A 115 -0.31 -9.57 -28.95
CA GLU A 115 -0.95 -10.70 -29.61
C GLU A 115 -1.36 -11.74 -28.56
N LEU A 116 -2.64 -12.10 -28.58
CA LEU A 116 -3.19 -13.14 -27.70
C LEU A 116 -2.87 -14.53 -28.24
N PRO A 117 -2.70 -15.54 -27.36
CA PRO A 117 -2.78 -16.94 -27.78
C PRO A 117 -4.10 -17.22 -28.51
N ARG A 118 -4.08 -18.01 -29.61
CA ARG A 118 -5.27 -18.32 -30.44
C ARG A 118 -6.52 -18.66 -29.64
N ARG A 119 -6.37 -19.42 -28.57
CA ARG A 119 -7.48 -19.82 -27.68
C ARG A 119 -8.15 -18.65 -26.95
N LEU A 120 -7.48 -17.49 -26.86
CA LEU A 120 -7.93 -16.30 -26.15
C LEU A 120 -8.33 -15.14 -27.11
N GLU A 121 -8.21 -15.28 -28.43
CA GLU A 121 -8.53 -14.24 -29.40
C GLU A 121 -9.96 -13.70 -29.26
N ARG A 122 -10.94 -14.59 -28.95
CA ARG A 122 -12.33 -14.18 -28.67
C ARG A 122 -12.48 -13.21 -27.50
N TRP A 123 -11.48 -13.12 -26.61
CA TRP A 123 -11.44 -12.23 -25.47
C TRP A 123 -10.71 -10.92 -25.72
N GLU A 124 -10.21 -10.71 -26.97
CA GLU A 124 -9.41 -9.53 -27.31
C GLU A 124 -10.08 -8.20 -26.91
N PRO A 125 -11.38 -7.95 -27.13
CA PRO A 125 -12.02 -6.71 -26.70
C PRO A 125 -11.93 -6.48 -25.19
N ARG A 126 -12.20 -7.53 -24.38
CA ARG A 126 -12.15 -7.45 -22.91
C ARG A 126 -10.73 -7.28 -22.39
N VAL A 127 -9.76 -7.95 -23.00
CA VAL A 127 -8.34 -7.78 -22.66
C VAL A 127 -7.90 -6.36 -23.05
N GLY A 128 -8.35 -5.82 -24.16
CA GLY A 128 -8.08 -4.44 -24.57
C GLY A 128 -8.64 -3.41 -23.59
N GLU A 129 -9.85 -3.62 -23.06
CA GLU A 129 -10.41 -2.78 -21.99
C GLU A 129 -9.57 -2.85 -20.72
N LEU A 130 -9.24 -4.06 -20.25
CA LEU A 130 -8.40 -4.23 -19.06
C LEU A 130 -7.04 -3.54 -19.21
N VAL A 131 -6.41 -3.67 -20.39
CA VAL A 131 -5.11 -3.02 -20.64
C VAL A 131 -5.25 -1.50 -20.63
N ARG A 132 -6.29 -0.92 -21.23
CA ARG A 132 -6.55 0.53 -21.16
C ARG A 132 -6.77 0.99 -19.72
N ASP A 133 -7.56 0.25 -18.94
CA ASP A 133 -7.79 0.54 -17.51
C ASP A 133 -6.48 0.56 -16.71
N VAL A 134 -5.56 -0.37 -17.02
CA VAL A 134 -4.22 -0.41 -16.40
C VAL A 134 -3.38 0.79 -16.83
N LEU A 135 -3.36 1.17 -18.11
CA LEU A 135 -2.62 2.34 -18.59
C LEU A 135 -3.16 3.65 -17.96
N HIS A 136 -4.48 3.78 -17.81
CA HIS A 136 -5.09 4.91 -17.12
C HIS A 136 -4.76 4.91 -15.61
N PHE A 137 -4.72 3.75 -14.96
CA PHE A 137 -4.24 3.65 -13.58
C PHE A 137 -2.80 4.14 -13.47
N ARG A 138 -1.90 3.67 -14.35
CA ARG A 138 -0.49 4.09 -14.39
C ARG A 138 -0.35 5.61 -14.53
N ALA A 139 -1.11 6.21 -15.44
CA ALA A 139 -1.08 7.66 -15.67
C ALA A 139 -1.51 8.46 -14.43
N ARG A 140 -2.56 8.01 -13.73
CA ARG A 140 -3.01 8.65 -12.47
C ARG A 140 -1.99 8.46 -11.36
N GLN A 141 -1.51 7.23 -11.18
CA GLN A 141 -0.54 6.90 -10.14
C GLN A 141 0.75 7.72 -10.29
N LEU A 142 1.28 7.83 -11.53
CA LEU A 142 2.45 8.64 -11.82
C LEU A 142 2.21 10.12 -11.49
N ARG A 143 1.07 10.68 -11.91
CA ARG A 143 0.71 12.06 -11.62
C ARG A 143 0.65 12.34 -10.13
N GLU A 144 -0.01 11.47 -9.37
CA GLU A 144 -0.20 11.63 -7.94
C GLU A 144 1.10 11.45 -7.15
N ASP A 145 1.97 10.52 -7.57
CA ASP A 145 3.27 10.32 -6.91
C ASP A 145 4.23 11.48 -7.21
N LEU A 146 4.26 12.01 -8.44
CA LEU A 146 5.03 13.20 -8.78
C LEU A 146 4.55 14.43 -7.98
N ALA A 147 3.25 14.65 -7.90
CA ALA A 147 2.68 15.74 -7.10
C ALA A 147 3.04 15.59 -5.61
N PHE A 148 2.99 14.37 -5.07
CA PHE A 148 3.41 14.09 -3.69
C PHE A 148 4.89 14.45 -3.45
N HIS A 149 5.78 14.11 -4.39
CA HIS A 149 7.21 14.41 -4.30
C HIS A 149 7.47 15.91 -4.48
N ALA A 150 6.84 16.56 -5.44
CA ALA A 150 6.99 17.98 -5.70
C ALA A 150 6.61 18.84 -4.49
N ALA A 151 5.53 18.50 -3.80
CA ALA A 151 5.12 19.17 -2.56
C ALA A 151 6.16 19.03 -1.42
N ARG A 152 7.19 18.20 -1.59
CA ARG A 152 8.27 17.93 -0.64
C ARG A 152 9.67 18.19 -1.22
N ALA A 153 9.72 18.83 -2.37
CA ALA A 153 10.98 19.19 -3.03
C ALA A 153 11.90 20.03 -2.11
N GLY A 154 13.20 19.94 -2.33
CA GLY A 154 14.21 20.65 -1.55
C GLY A 154 14.60 20.01 -0.21
N ARG A 155 13.95 18.90 0.18
CA ARG A 155 14.39 18.10 1.34
C ARG A 155 15.57 17.21 0.95
N ARG A 156 16.52 17.02 1.89
CA ARG A 156 17.60 16.07 1.66
C ARG A 156 17.07 14.63 1.52
N PRO A 157 17.69 13.81 0.69
CA PRO A 157 17.41 12.37 0.69
C PRO A 157 17.64 11.75 2.07
N LEU A 158 16.75 10.85 2.48
CA LEU A 158 16.85 10.11 3.73
C LEU A 158 17.22 8.66 3.46
N THR A 159 17.89 8.03 4.42
CA THR A 159 18.02 6.58 4.53
C THR A 159 16.99 6.07 5.53
N VAL A 160 16.06 5.23 5.06
CA VAL A 160 14.93 4.73 5.84
C VAL A 160 15.01 3.20 5.99
N ALA A 161 15.12 2.71 7.22
CA ALA A 161 15.06 1.28 7.50
C ALA A 161 13.60 0.84 7.71
N ILE A 162 13.15 -0.24 7.02
CA ILE A 162 11.74 -0.67 7.08
C ILE A 162 11.64 -2.14 7.49
N ALA A 163 11.07 -2.40 8.65
CA ALA A 163 10.60 -3.72 9.03
C ALA A 163 9.23 -3.99 8.40
N GLY A 164 9.05 -5.15 7.76
CA GLY A 164 7.83 -5.49 7.03
C GLY A 164 7.73 -4.88 5.63
N SER A 165 8.87 -4.53 5.02
CA SER A 165 8.98 -3.96 3.66
C SER A 165 8.42 -4.86 2.56
N SER A 166 8.24 -6.15 2.78
CA SER A 166 7.62 -7.09 1.83
C SER A 166 6.10 -7.22 1.95
N GLY A 167 5.49 -6.57 2.96
CA GLY A 167 4.04 -6.54 3.16
C GLY A 167 3.31 -5.62 2.19
N LEU A 168 1.96 -5.64 2.23
CA LEU A 168 1.11 -4.83 1.35
C LEU A 168 1.46 -3.32 1.41
N ILE A 169 1.49 -2.74 2.60
CA ILE A 169 1.84 -1.33 2.80
C ILE A 169 3.34 -1.13 2.60
N GLY A 170 4.17 -2.01 3.19
CA GLY A 170 5.62 -1.84 3.21
C GLY A 170 6.28 -1.85 1.83
N SER A 171 5.81 -2.70 0.91
CA SER A 171 6.34 -2.75 -0.46
C SER A 171 6.02 -1.48 -1.25
N GLN A 172 4.79 -0.97 -1.12
CA GLN A 172 4.36 0.25 -1.77
C GLN A 172 5.05 1.50 -1.16
N LEU A 173 5.23 1.51 0.18
CA LEU A 173 5.97 2.57 0.87
C LEU A 173 7.44 2.60 0.45
N ALA A 174 8.10 1.44 0.41
CA ALA A 174 9.48 1.34 -0.05
C ALA A 174 9.62 1.84 -1.50
N ALA A 175 8.68 1.50 -2.36
CA ALA A 175 8.64 1.96 -3.74
C ALA A 175 8.43 3.48 -3.84
N LEU A 176 7.45 4.04 -3.11
CA LEU A 176 7.20 5.49 -3.09
C LEU A 176 8.42 6.28 -2.58
N LEU A 177 9.06 5.83 -1.50
CA LEU A 177 10.26 6.49 -0.99
C LEU A 177 11.42 6.45 -2.00
N ARG A 178 11.65 5.30 -2.65
CA ARG A 178 12.71 5.16 -3.66
C ARG A 178 12.46 6.04 -4.88
N THR A 179 11.22 6.10 -5.38
CA THR A 179 10.87 6.99 -6.51
C THR A 179 11.01 8.46 -6.13
N GLY A 180 10.93 8.81 -4.85
CA GLY A 180 11.25 10.12 -4.31
C GLY A 180 12.75 10.40 -4.11
N GLY A 181 13.65 9.43 -4.42
CA GLY A 181 15.09 9.58 -4.28
C GLY A 181 15.64 9.24 -2.89
N HIS A 182 14.83 8.63 -2.01
CA HIS A 182 15.28 8.15 -0.70
C HIS A 182 15.87 6.75 -0.78
N THR A 183 16.82 6.44 0.09
CA THR A 183 17.37 5.08 0.24
C THR A 183 16.51 4.28 1.21
N VAL A 184 16.11 3.06 0.81
CA VAL A 184 15.35 2.16 1.68
C VAL A 184 16.17 0.92 1.98
N ARG A 185 16.39 0.65 3.27
CA ARG A 185 17.09 -0.53 3.82
C ARG A 185 16.06 -1.47 4.48
N PRO A 186 15.76 -2.63 3.89
CA PRO A 186 14.82 -3.59 4.48
C PRO A 186 15.38 -4.27 5.73
N LEU A 187 14.63 -4.31 6.83
CA LEU A 187 14.92 -5.23 7.94
C LEU A 187 14.37 -6.62 7.59
N VAL A 188 15.25 -7.61 7.54
CA VAL A 188 14.95 -8.98 7.11
C VAL A 188 15.18 -9.99 8.24
N ARG A 189 14.27 -10.96 8.41
CA ARG A 189 14.36 -12.02 9.44
C ARG A 189 15.20 -13.23 8.99
N ARG A 190 16.02 -13.07 8.02
CA ARG A 190 16.99 -14.01 7.46
C ARG A 190 18.34 -13.33 7.34
N ALA A 191 19.37 -14.10 7.02
CA ALA A 191 20.64 -13.51 6.61
C ALA A 191 20.43 -12.56 5.42
N ALA A 192 21.17 -11.46 5.39
CA ALA A 192 21.15 -10.53 4.27
C ALA A 192 21.63 -11.24 2.99
N THR A 193 20.88 -11.07 1.91
CA THR A 193 21.20 -11.66 0.59
C THR A 193 21.37 -10.59 -0.48
N ALA A 194 21.05 -9.33 -0.15
CA ALA A 194 21.22 -8.19 -1.04
C ALA A 194 21.86 -7.02 -0.28
N PRO A 195 22.60 -6.14 -0.98
CA PRO A 195 23.15 -4.92 -0.40
C PRO A 195 22.07 -4.07 0.27
N GLY A 196 22.40 -3.52 1.45
CA GLY A 196 21.50 -2.65 2.20
C GLY A 196 20.43 -3.35 3.04
N GLU A 197 20.27 -4.67 2.95
CA GLU A 197 19.43 -5.42 3.88
C GLU A 197 20.04 -5.43 5.28
N ILE A 198 19.18 -5.27 6.30
CA ILE A 198 19.54 -5.30 7.73
C ILE A 198 18.98 -6.60 8.33
N PRO A 199 19.84 -7.57 8.69
CA PRO A 199 19.37 -8.79 9.35
C PRO A 199 18.94 -8.49 10.79
N TRP A 200 17.81 -9.03 11.21
CA TRP A 200 17.33 -8.92 12.58
C TRP A 200 16.51 -10.14 13.01
N ASP A 201 16.49 -10.40 14.31
CA ASP A 201 15.71 -11.49 14.89
C ASP A 201 14.89 -10.98 16.10
N PRO A 202 13.65 -10.53 15.87
CA PRO A 202 12.79 -10.03 16.94
C PRO A 202 12.52 -11.05 18.04
N GLN A 203 12.45 -12.35 17.69
CA GLN A 203 12.18 -13.43 18.67
C GLN A 203 13.40 -13.75 19.53
N GLY A 204 14.58 -13.77 18.93
CA GLY A 204 15.84 -13.94 19.61
C GLY A 204 16.42 -12.66 20.22
N GLY A 205 15.74 -11.52 20.05
CA GLY A 205 16.17 -10.22 20.60
C GLY A 205 17.47 -9.70 20.00
N ARG A 206 17.75 -10.00 18.73
CA ARG A 206 19.02 -9.62 18.04
C ARG A 206 18.79 -8.58 16.97
N LEU A 207 19.46 -7.47 17.11
CA LEU A 207 19.62 -6.40 16.10
C LEU A 207 20.92 -5.69 16.44
N ASP A 208 21.88 -5.73 15.53
CA ASP A 208 23.16 -5.05 15.72
C ASP A 208 22.98 -3.54 15.46
N PRO A 209 23.29 -2.66 16.44
CA PRO A 209 23.27 -1.21 16.22
C PRO A 209 24.13 -0.76 15.05
N ALA A 210 25.26 -1.43 14.78
CA ALA A 210 26.13 -1.10 13.65
C ALA A 210 25.45 -1.28 12.29
N ASP A 211 24.51 -2.21 12.17
CA ASP A 211 23.72 -2.42 10.96
C ASP A 211 22.73 -1.26 10.67
N ILE A 212 22.43 -0.43 11.70
CA ILE A 212 21.50 0.72 11.61
C ILE A 212 22.26 2.05 11.46
N GLU A 213 23.56 2.06 11.55
CA GLU A 213 24.35 3.28 11.34
C GLU A 213 24.04 3.93 9.98
N GLY A 214 23.94 5.27 9.99
CA GLY A 214 23.58 6.07 8.81
C GLY A 214 22.11 5.98 8.39
N VAL A 215 21.25 5.33 9.18
CA VAL A 215 19.80 5.38 9.01
C VAL A 215 19.23 6.62 9.67
N ASP A 216 18.39 7.38 8.96
CA ASP A 216 17.73 8.58 9.49
C ASP A 216 16.43 8.26 10.25
N VAL A 217 15.65 7.32 9.72
CA VAL A 217 14.33 6.96 10.25
C VAL A 217 14.13 5.44 10.19
N VAL A 218 13.63 4.86 11.28
CA VAL A 218 13.19 3.45 11.33
C VAL A 218 11.67 3.40 11.24
N VAL A 219 11.16 2.53 10.36
CA VAL A 219 9.72 2.28 10.18
C VAL A 219 9.43 0.84 10.57
N ASN A 220 8.49 0.63 11.49
CA ASN A 220 8.05 -0.71 11.87
C ASN A 220 6.63 -1.00 11.38
N LEU A 221 6.52 -1.79 10.32
CA LEU A 221 5.28 -2.35 9.79
C LEU A 221 5.17 -3.86 10.08
N GLY A 222 6.09 -4.39 10.88
CA GLY A 222 6.17 -5.81 11.18
C GLY A 222 5.00 -6.26 12.06
N GLY A 223 4.47 -7.45 11.76
CA GLY A 223 3.43 -8.08 12.56
C GLY A 223 2.79 -9.26 11.84
N ARG A 224 2.34 -10.27 12.59
CA ARG A 224 1.55 -11.37 12.04
C ARG A 224 0.18 -10.85 11.58
N SER A 225 -0.31 -11.37 10.45
CA SER A 225 -1.66 -11.06 9.97
C SER A 225 -2.72 -11.41 11.01
N ILE A 226 -3.67 -10.49 11.22
CA ILE A 226 -4.84 -10.69 12.07
C ILE A 226 -5.99 -11.38 11.31
N ALA A 227 -5.92 -11.43 9.99
CA ALA A 227 -6.90 -12.09 9.12
C ALA A 227 -6.69 -13.63 9.13
N THR A 228 -6.80 -14.23 10.29
CA THR A 228 -6.66 -15.67 10.54
C THR A 228 -7.69 -16.11 11.58
N ARG A 229 -7.93 -17.43 11.70
CA ARG A 229 -8.80 -17.95 12.77
C ARG A 229 -8.17 -17.71 14.14
N TRP A 230 -8.89 -17.03 15.02
CA TRP A 230 -8.39 -16.65 16.35
C TRP A 230 -8.49 -17.81 17.35
N THR A 231 -7.50 -18.69 17.32
CA THR A 231 -7.21 -19.65 18.39
C THR A 231 -6.40 -18.98 19.48
N ALA A 232 -6.26 -19.61 20.64
CA ALA A 232 -5.39 -19.12 21.72
C ALA A 232 -3.93 -18.92 21.24
N SER A 233 -3.39 -19.87 20.46
CA SER A 233 -2.06 -19.77 19.85
C SER A 233 -1.97 -18.62 18.86
N ALA A 234 -2.94 -18.48 17.95
CA ALA A 234 -2.95 -17.39 16.97
C ALA A 234 -2.98 -16.01 17.66
N ARG A 235 -3.78 -15.84 18.71
CA ARG A 235 -3.82 -14.59 19.49
C ARG A 235 -2.48 -14.31 20.19
N ALA A 236 -1.89 -15.32 20.81
CA ALA A 236 -0.56 -15.19 21.42
C ALA A 236 0.51 -14.77 20.40
N GLU A 237 0.51 -15.36 19.21
CA GLU A 237 1.44 -15.01 18.14
C GLU A 237 1.18 -13.63 17.54
N ILE A 238 -0.10 -13.20 17.40
CA ILE A 238 -0.47 -11.85 16.97
C ILE A 238 0.13 -10.81 17.94
N ARG A 239 -0.03 -11.03 19.25
CA ARG A 239 0.53 -10.16 20.29
C ARG A 239 2.06 -10.20 20.28
N ALA A 240 2.66 -11.38 20.40
CA ALA A 240 4.11 -11.55 20.49
C ALA A 240 4.86 -10.96 19.28
N SER A 241 4.35 -11.16 18.05
CA SER A 241 4.99 -10.63 16.83
C SER A 241 5.06 -9.11 16.79
N ARG A 242 4.13 -8.41 17.44
CA ARG A 242 4.10 -6.95 17.52
C ARG A 242 5.01 -6.44 18.62
N LEU A 243 4.86 -6.98 19.81
CA LEU A 243 5.59 -6.50 20.99
C LEU A 243 7.09 -6.77 20.87
N ALA A 244 7.49 -7.99 20.49
CA ALA A 244 8.90 -8.37 20.42
C ALA A 244 9.69 -7.47 19.43
N GLY A 245 9.14 -7.27 18.22
CA GLY A 245 9.80 -6.43 17.21
C GLY A 245 9.88 -4.97 17.62
N THR A 246 8.78 -4.41 18.16
CA THR A 246 8.73 -3.01 18.58
C THR A 246 9.66 -2.75 19.76
N ALA A 247 9.62 -3.60 20.79
CA ALA A 247 10.47 -3.45 21.96
C ALA A 247 11.97 -3.62 21.63
N LEU A 248 12.31 -4.51 20.67
CA LEU A 248 13.69 -4.63 20.20
C LEU A 248 14.16 -3.35 19.51
N LEU A 249 13.40 -2.85 18.54
CA LEU A 249 13.71 -1.60 17.85
C LEU A 249 13.82 -0.44 18.83
N ALA A 250 12.83 -0.23 19.69
CA ALA A 250 12.81 0.88 20.64
C ALA A 250 14.03 0.88 21.57
N ARG A 251 14.42 -0.31 22.13
CA ARG A 251 15.60 -0.42 23.00
C ARG A 251 16.92 -0.21 22.22
N THR A 252 17.03 -0.79 21.02
CA THR A 252 18.23 -0.61 20.19
C THR A 252 18.44 0.86 19.86
N LEU A 253 17.39 1.54 19.38
CA LEU A 253 17.46 2.96 19.04
C LEU A 253 17.74 3.84 20.25
N ALA A 254 17.15 3.56 21.40
CA ALA A 254 17.40 4.28 22.65
C ALA A 254 18.86 4.18 23.15
N GLY A 255 19.56 3.11 22.78
CA GLY A 255 20.98 2.90 23.17
C GLY A 255 21.99 3.52 22.21
N MET A 256 21.57 4.12 21.09
CA MET A 256 22.47 4.69 20.09
C MET A 256 22.68 6.22 20.32
N ALA A 257 23.93 6.66 20.42
CA ALA A 257 24.25 8.09 20.55
C ALA A 257 24.01 8.85 19.24
N ASP A 258 24.46 8.29 18.11
CA ASP A 258 24.35 8.87 16.77
C ASP A 258 23.45 7.99 15.87
N GLY A 259 22.28 7.61 16.40
CA GLY A 259 21.32 6.74 15.72
C GLY A 259 20.25 7.50 14.93
N PRO A 260 19.25 6.77 14.42
CA PRO A 260 18.06 7.33 13.79
C PRO A 260 17.36 8.35 14.70
N THR A 261 16.86 9.43 14.12
CA THR A 261 16.18 10.50 14.87
C THR A 261 14.69 10.21 15.12
N ALA A 262 14.14 9.21 14.44
CA ALA A 262 12.71 8.88 14.54
C ALA A 262 12.41 7.41 14.40
N LEU A 263 11.37 6.98 15.12
CA LEU A 263 10.68 5.71 14.96
C LEU A 263 9.25 5.96 14.48
N VAL A 264 8.91 5.50 13.29
CA VAL A 264 7.54 5.51 12.76
C VAL A 264 6.94 4.12 12.91
N GLN A 265 6.01 4.01 13.85
CA GLN A 265 5.47 2.74 14.32
C GLN A 265 4.06 2.52 13.78
N ALA A 266 3.80 1.35 13.21
CA ALA A 266 2.44 0.94 12.90
C ALA A 266 1.62 0.77 14.18
N SER A 267 0.38 1.24 14.13
CA SER A 267 -0.65 1.04 15.12
C SER A 267 -1.99 0.82 14.42
N ALA A 268 -3.11 0.76 15.13
CA ALA A 268 -4.41 0.52 14.55
C ALA A 268 -5.52 1.24 15.32
N ILE A 269 -6.61 1.61 14.61
CA ILE A 269 -7.83 2.13 15.25
C ILE A 269 -8.50 1.09 16.18
N GLY A 270 -8.07 -0.18 16.10
CA GLY A 270 -8.40 -1.21 17.10
C GLY A 270 -8.09 -0.80 18.54
N TYR A 271 -7.21 0.19 18.76
CA TYR A 271 -6.98 0.85 20.05
C TYR A 271 -8.27 1.28 20.74
N TYR A 272 -9.23 1.78 19.98
CA TYR A 272 -10.50 2.29 20.50
C TYR A 272 -11.53 1.21 20.82
N GLY A 273 -11.19 -0.09 20.64
CA GLY A 273 -12.14 -1.20 20.74
C GLY A 273 -13.08 -1.30 19.52
N PRO A 274 -13.81 -2.41 19.36
CA PRO A 274 -14.57 -2.66 18.13
C PRO A 274 -15.82 -1.78 17.97
N ARG A 275 -16.39 -1.25 19.07
CA ARG A 275 -17.65 -0.50 19.01
C ARG A 275 -17.66 0.69 19.94
N ARG A 276 -17.81 1.85 19.36
CA ARG A 276 -17.98 3.15 20.03
C ARG A 276 -19.06 3.97 19.29
N PRO A 277 -20.33 3.48 19.27
CA PRO A 277 -21.38 4.10 18.48
C PRO A 277 -21.68 5.53 18.96
N GLY A 278 -21.81 6.46 18.02
CA GLY A 278 -22.13 7.85 18.28
C GLY A 278 -21.00 8.69 18.88
N GLU A 279 -19.81 8.11 19.07
CA GLU A 279 -18.64 8.83 19.55
C GLU A 279 -17.67 9.14 18.39
N LYS A 280 -17.28 10.41 18.26
CA LYS A 280 -16.20 10.82 17.35
C LYS A 280 -14.85 10.56 18.03
N LEU A 281 -14.15 9.53 17.55
CA LEU A 281 -12.89 9.08 18.13
C LEU A 281 -11.72 9.93 17.62
N VAL A 282 -11.00 10.52 18.55
CA VAL A 282 -9.78 11.30 18.30
C VAL A 282 -8.60 10.62 18.99
N GLU A 283 -7.38 11.07 18.73
CA GLU A 283 -6.17 10.45 19.26
C GLU A 283 -6.11 10.49 20.79
N ASP A 284 -6.76 11.46 21.42
CA ASP A 284 -6.85 11.61 22.87
C ASP A 284 -8.03 10.82 23.50
N SER A 285 -8.87 10.18 22.68
CA SER A 285 -9.87 9.23 23.17
C SER A 285 -9.17 8.03 23.83
N GLY A 286 -9.65 7.63 25.00
CA GLY A 286 -9.08 6.49 25.76
C GLY A 286 -9.19 5.16 25.00
N PRO A 287 -8.40 4.16 25.41
CA PRO A 287 -8.47 2.82 24.83
C PRO A 287 -9.84 2.19 25.08
N GLY A 288 -10.29 1.39 24.13
CA GLY A 288 -11.48 0.57 24.29
C GLY A 288 -11.18 -0.78 24.94
N GLU A 289 -12.18 -1.65 24.88
CA GLU A 289 -12.09 -3.02 25.37
C GLU A 289 -11.90 -4.03 24.24
N GLY A 290 -11.46 -5.25 24.58
CA GLY A 290 -11.27 -6.35 23.66
C GLY A 290 -9.80 -6.68 23.39
N PHE A 291 -9.59 -7.83 22.78
CA PHE A 291 -8.25 -8.36 22.53
C PHE A 291 -7.38 -7.41 21.67
N LEU A 292 -7.95 -6.84 20.60
CA LEU A 292 -7.19 -5.92 19.77
C LEU A 292 -6.87 -4.61 20.48
N ALA A 293 -7.77 -4.08 21.31
CA ALA A 293 -7.51 -2.86 22.06
C ALA A 293 -6.35 -3.06 23.05
N GLU A 294 -6.33 -4.20 23.74
CA GLU A 294 -5.22 -4.56 24.62
C GLU A 294 -3.90 -4.72 23.85
N VAL A 295 -3.93 -5.44 22.72
CA VAL A 295 -2.73 -5.65 21.89
C VAL A 295 -2.19 -4.34 21.37
N VAL A 296 -3.06 -3.43 20.89
CA VAL A 296 -2.60 -2.15 20.32
C VAL A 296 -2.05 -1.23 21.39
N ARG A 297 -2.68 -1.16 22.58
CA ARG A 297 -2.15 -0.42 23.72
C ARG A 297 -0.74 -0.89 24.06
N ASP A 298 -0.56 -2.20 24.30
CA ASP A 298 0.73 -2.75 24.66
C ASP A 298 1.76 -2.59 23.54
N TRP A 299 1.30 -2.56 22.28
CA TRP A 299 2.14 -2.32 21.12
C TRP A 299 2.65 -0.87 21.05
N GLU A 300 1.78 0.11 21.34
CA GLU A 300 2.17 1.52 21.46
C GLU A 300 3.09 1.73 22.68
N ASP A 301 2.80 1.12 23.82
CA ASP A 301 3.61 1.20 25.04
C ASP A 301 5.02 0.60 24.86
N ALA A 302 5.18 -0.40 23.99
CA ALA A 302 6.48 -0.99 23.68
C ALA A 302 7.46 -0.01 23.01
N THR A 303 7.00 1.16 22.55
CA THR A 303 7.85 2.24 21.99
C THR A 303 8.44 3.15 23.06
N THR A 304 8.02 3.04 24.32
CA THR A 304 8.41 3.93 25.44
C THR A 304 9.92 4.16 25.56
N PRO A 305 10.79 3.13 25.45
CA PRO A 305 12.24 3.36 25.55
C PRO A 305 12.77 4.34 24.52
N ALA A 306 12.28 4.29 23.28
CA ALA A 306 12.70 5.23 22.23
C ALA A 306 12.24 6.66 22.54
N ARG A 307 11.01 6.82 23.06
CA ARG A 307 10.47 8.13 23.43
C ARG A 307 11.20 8.74 24.62
N GLU A 308 11.49 7.96 25.65
CA GLU A 308 12.24 8.39 26.84
C GLU A 308 13.69 8.78 26.48
N ALA A 309 14.27 8.16 25.45
CA ALA A 309 15.58 8.54 24.92
C ALA A 309 15.55 9.80 24.02
N GLY A 310 14.38 10.43 23.85
CA GLY A 310 14.24 11.68 23.09
C GLY A 310 14.02 11.50 21.59
N LEU A 311 13.82 10.28 21.09
CA LEU A 311 13.47 10.07 19.68
C LEU A 311 12.03 10.56 19.40
N ARG A 312 11.82 11.10 18.23
CA ARG A 312 10.47 11.33 17.70
C ARG A 312 9.80 9.99 17.41
N VAL A 313 8.66 9.71 18.06
CA VAL A 313 7.93 8.45 17.92
C VAL A 313 6.52 8.72 17.40
N ALA A 314 6.28 8.47 16.13
CA ALA A 314 4.95 8.60 15.53
C ALA A 314 4.25 7.23 15.45
N LEU A 315 3.00 7.18 15.92
CA LEU A 315 2.17 5.97 16.01
C LEU A 315 1.01 6.10 15.03
N LEU A 316 1.05 5.42 13.88
CA LEU A 316 -0.03 5.52 12.88
C LEU A 316 -1.13 4.51 13.20
N ARG A 317 -2.23 4.99 13.84
CA ARG A 317 -3.44 4.21 14.10
C ARG A 317 -4.21 4.04 12.80
N THR A 318 -3.92 2.92 12.13
CA THR A 318 -4.41 2.60 10.79
C THR A 318 -5.88 2.18 10.81
N GLY A 319 -6.70 2.82 9.96
CA GLY A 319 -8.08 2.42 9.67
C GLY A 319 -8.19 1.19 8.79
N LEU A 320 -9.38 0.96 8.24
CA LEU A 320 -9.64 -0.14 7.32
C LEU A 320 -8.95 0.13 5.96
N VAL A 321 -7.80 -0.48 5.71
CA VAL A 321 -7.06 -0.28 4.45
C VAL A 321 -7.75 -0.98 3.30
N LEU A 322 -8.10 -0.20 2.26
CA LEU A 322 -8.72 -0.69 1.04
C LEU A 322 -7.66 -0.91 -0.03
N SER A 323 -7.58 -2.14 -0.56
CA SER A 323 -6.72 -2.51 -1.68
C SER A 323 -7.29 -3.73 -2.41
N ASP A 324 -7.17 -3.75 -3.73
CA ASP A 324 -7.48 -4.92 -4.56
C ASP A 324 -6.42 -6.02 -4.46
N GLY A 325 -5.21 -5.69 -3.97
CA GLY A 325 -4.10 -6.63 -3.74
C GLY A 325 -4.08 -7.27 -2.35
N GLY A 326 -4.96 -6.84 -1.43
CA GLY A 326 -4.95 -7.33 -0.05
C GLY A 326 -5.90 -6.56 0.86
N GLY A 327 -5.58 -6.54 2.16
CA GLY A 327 -6.38 -5.84 3.16
C GLY A 327 -7.80 -6.37 3.27
N SER A 328 -8.74 -5.46 3.56
CA SER A 328 -10.14 -5.81 3.80
C SER A 328 -11.00 -5.88 2.53
N LEU A 329 -10.57 -5.27 1.42
CA LEU A 329 -11.36 -5.22 0.19
C LEU A 329 -11.25 -6.52 -0.61
N LEU A 330 -10.03 -7.07 -0.77
CA LEU A 330 -9.79 -8.24 -1.61
C LEU A 330 -10.68 -9.46 -1.28
N PRO A 331 -10.89 -9.85 0.00
CA PRO A 331 -11.78 -10.97 0.33
C PRO A 331 -13.26 -10.73 -0.01
N GLN A 332 -13.68 -9.47 -0.14
CA GLN A 332 -15.05 -9.10 -0.45
C GLN A 332 -15.33 -9.12 -1.97
N LEU A 333 -14.32 -8.85 -2.79
CA LEU A 333 -14.48 -8.72 -4.25
C LEU A 333 -15.15 -9.93 -4.92
N PRO A 334 -14.81 -11.19 -4.60
CA PRO A 334 -15.49 -12.34 -5.21
C PRO A 334 -17.00 -12.38 -4.93
N LEU A 335 -17.43 -11.99 -3.72
CA LEU A 335 -18.85 -11.97 -3.34
C LEU A 335 -19.58 -10.88 -4.12
N PHE A 336 -19.00 -9.68 -4.24
CA PHE A 336 -19.61 -8.60 -5.01
C PHE A 336 -19.66 -8.92 -6.51
N LEU A 337 -18.57 -9.47 -7.08
CA LEU A 337 -18.53 -9.87 -8.49
C LEU A 337 -19.56 -10.95 -8.82
N ALA A 338 -19.83 -11.86 -7.88
CA ALA A 338 -20.89 -12.87 -7.99
C ALA A 338 -22.33 -12.32 -7.76
N GLY A 339 -22.47 -11.02 -7.39
CA GLY A 339 -23.77 -10.39 -7.12
C GLY A 339 -24.39 -10.75 -5.76
N VAL A 340 -23.64 -11.43 -4.88
CA VAL A 340 -24.07 -11.80 -3.52
C VAL A 340 -23.33 -10.99 -2.43
N GLY A 341 -22.61 -9.96 -2.82
CA GLY A 341 -21.94 -9.04 -1.91
C GLY A 341 -22.90 -8.13 -1.16
N GLY A 342 -22.49 -7.65 0.00
CA GLY A 342 -23.29 -6.74 0.81
C GLY A 342 -22.59 -6.31 2.09
N ARG A 343 -23.34 -5.66 2.98
CA ARG A 343 -22.78 -5.17 4.25
C ARG A 343 -22.37 -6.32 5.18
N LEU A 344 -21.29 -6.12 5.90
CA LEU A 344 -20.72 -7.09 6.83
C LEU A 344 -21.15 -6.88 8.29
N THR A 345 -21.66 -5.68 8.61
CA THR A 345 -22.09 -5.29 9.97
C THR A 345 -23.44 -4.55 9.93
N ALA A 346 -23.87 -3.93 11.03
CA ALA A 346 -25.08 -3.12 11.09
C ALA A 346 -25.06 -2.03 10.00
N ARG A 347 -26.23 -1.68 9.44
CA ARG A 347 -26.33 -0.79 8.29
C ARG A 347 -25.76 0.59 8.55
N ASP A 348 -25.98 1.09 9.74
CA ASP A 348 -25.63 2.41 10.26
C ASP A 348 -24.28 2.45 10.98
N ALA A 349 -23.63 1.28 11.18
CA ALA A 349 -22.32 1.23 11.80
C ALA A 349 -21.28 2.02 11.01
N ALA A 350 -20.50 2.82 11.70
CA ALA A 350 -19.46 3.66 11.13
C ALA A 350 -18.24 2.84 10.69
N VAL A 351 -17.76 3.11 9.49
CA VAL A 351 -16.59 2.47 8.87
C VAL A 351 -15.55 3.55 8.57
N SER A 352 -14.48 3.56 9.35
CA SER A 352 -13.31 4.43 9.14
C SER A 352 -12.28 3.69 8.28
N TRP A 353 -12.14 4.12 7.04
CA TRP A 353 -11.35 3.49 5.99
C TRP A 353 -10.23 4.40 5.49
N ILE A 354 -9.29 3.85 4.74
CA ILE A 354 -8.28 4.60 3.99
C ILE A 354 -7.87 3.80 2.75
N SER A 355 -7.56 4.46 1.63
CA SER A 355 -6.98 3.79 0.45
C SER A 355 -5.55 3.32 0.75
N LEU A 356 -5.08 2.26 0.09
CA LEU A 356 -3.69 1.84 0.20
C LEU A 356 -2.73 2.96 -0.18
N ASP A 357 -3.05 3.72 -1.23
CA ASP A 357 -2.20 4.81 -1.71
C ASP A 357 -2.10 5.95 -0.70
N ASP A 358 -3.23 6.36 -0.10
CA ASP A 358 -3.19 7.38 0.96
C ASP A 358 -2.54 6.88 2.24
N MET A 359 -2.69 5.58 2.58
CA MET A 359 -1.97 5.00 3.71
C MET A 359 -0.46 5.04 3.50
N VAL A 360 0.01 4.69 2.30
CA VAL A 360 1.41 4.77 1.91
C VAL A 360 1.93 6.21 1.95
N ARG A 361 1.16 7.16 1.42
CA ARG A 361 1.49 8.60 1.46
C ARG A 361 1.46 9.16 2.88
N ALA A 362 0.56 8.70 3.75
CA ALA A 362 0.53 9.08 5.16
C ALA A 362 1.81 8.63 5.89
N TYR A 363 2.26 7.39 5.68
CA TYR A 363 3.55 6.93 6.19
C TYR A 363 4.70 7.78 5.65
N ALA A 364 4.77 7.98 4.33
CA ALA A 364 5.83 8.79 3.72
C ALA A 364 5.80 10.24 4.22
N HIS A 365 4.61 10.83 4.41
CA HIS A 365 4.46 12.17 5.00
C HIS A 365 5.05 12.23 6.41
N VAL A 366 4.70 11.27 7.27
CA VAL A 366 5.19 11.22 8.67
C VAL A 366 6.70 10.95 8.73
N ILE A 367 7.24 10.10 7.84
CA ILE A 367 8.69 9.87 7.71
C ILE A 367 9.43 11.17 7.37
N LEU A 368 8.90 11.93 6.41
CA LEU A 368 9.50 13.17 5.91
C LEU A 368 9.20 14.40 6.79
N SER A 369 8.27 14.29 7.74
CA SER A 369 7.93 15.36 8.67
C SER A 369 8.92 15.38 9.84
N SER A 370 9.29 16.59 10.29
CA SER A 370 10.04 16.78 11.54
C SER A 370 9.15 16.96 12.77
N THR A 371 7.85 17.18 12.58
CA THR A 371 6.88 17.57 13.63
C THR A 371 5.78 16.56 13.91
N ALA A 372 5.55 15.62 13.00
CA ALA A 372 4.54 14.58 13.21
C ALA A 372 5.01 13.59 14.29
N ASP A 373 4.38 13.63 15.47
CA ASP A 373 4.75 12.85 16.65
C ASP A 373 3.53 12.32 17.39
N GLY A 374 3.73 11.29 18.24
CA GLY A 374 2.67 10.64 19.00
C GLY A 374 1.64 9.90 18.13
N PRO A 375 0.44 9.63 18.67
CA PRO A 375 -0.61 8.93 17.94
C PRO A 375 -1.23 9.81 16.85
N LEU A 376 -1.43 9.23 15.66
CA LEU A 376 -2.01 9.85 14.48
C LEU A 376 -3.00 8.86 13.84
N ASN A 377 -4.26 9.24 13.74
CA ASN A 377 -5.28 8.43 13.08
C ASN A 377 -5.13 8.51 11.56
N ALA A 378 -4.74 7.40 10.94
CA ALA A 378 -4.59 7.28 9.51
C ALA A 378 -5.87 6.67 8.90
N VAL A 379 -6.85 7.55 8.68
CA VAL A 379 -8.15 7.27 8.06
C VAL A 379 -8.46 8.34 7.02
N ALA A 380 -9.35 8.04 6.07
CA ALA A 380 -9.88 9.03 5.15
C ALA A 380 -10.81 10.03 5.88
N PRO A 381 -10.93 11.29 5.41
CA PRO A 381 -11.74 12.31 6.09
C PRO A 381 -13.24 12.00 6.12
N GLY A 382 -13.72 11.13 5.25
CA GLY A 382 -15.12 10.74 5.12
C GLY A 382 -15.41 9.38 5.73
N THR A 383 -15.73 9.30 7.03
CA THR A 383 -16.34 8.10 7.61
C THR A 383 -17.68 7.83 6.92
N VAL A 384 -17.91 6.59 6.51
CA VAL A 384 -19.17 6.15 5.87
C VAL A 384 -19.87 5.10 6.71
N THR A 385 -21.17 4.90 6.49
CA THR A 385 -21.86 3.76 7.09
C THR A 385 -21.56 2.47 6.33
N ALA A 386 -21.66 1.32 6.99
CA ALA A 386 -21.49 0.00 6.34
C ALA A 386 -22.49 -0.21 5.19
N GLY A 387 -23.70 0.39 5.30
CA GLY A 387 -24.67 0.38 4.22
C GLY A 387 -24.24 1.20 3.02
N GLU A 388 -23.62 2.37 3.23
CA GLU A 388 -23.06 3.22 2.17
C GLU A 388 -21.85 2.58 1.53
N PHE A 389 -20.95 1.99 2.32
CA PHE A 389 -19.80 1.25 1.82
C PHE A 389 -20.23 0.16 0.84
N ALA A 390 -21.16 -0.71 1.25
CA ALA A 390 -21.64 -1.80 0.41
C ALA A 390 -22.31 -1.30 -0.87
N ARG A 391 -23.18 -0.27 -0.79
CA ARG A 391 -23.84 0.32 -1.96
C ARG A 391 -22.85 0.94 -2.93
N THR A 392 -21.84 1.66 -2.42
CA THR A 392 -20.82 2.32 -3.24
C THR A 392 -19.95 1.29 -3.93
N LEU A 393 -19.49 0.24 -3.23
CA LEU A 393 -18.73 -0.86 -3.84
C LEU A 393 -19.55 -1.59 -4.91
N GLY A 394 -20.84 -1.88 -4.64
CA GLY A 394 -21.74 -2.47 -5.62
C GLY A 394 -21.92 -1.60 -6.86
N ARG A 395 -22.06 -0.28 -6.70
CA ARG A 395 -22.17 0.68 -7.81
C ARG A 395 -20.90 0.69 -8.65
N VAL A 396 -19.74 0.79 -8.04
CA VAL A 396 -18.44 0.79 -8.74
C VAL A 396 -18.19 -0.50 -9.52
N LEU A 397 -18.65 -1.63 -8.99
CA LEU A 397 -18.52 -2.94 -9.66
C LEU A 397 -19.68 -3.26 -10.62
N HIS A 398 -20.70 -2.39 -10.72
CA HIS A 398 -21.94 -2.65 -11.46
C HIS A 398 -22.62 -3.95 -11.02
N ARG A 399 -22.71 -4.17 -9.70
CA ARG A 399 -23.32 -5.35 -9.07
C ARG A 399 -24.28 -4.94 -7.95
N PRO A 400 -25.37 -5.70 -7.76
CA PRO A 400 -26.25 -5.46 -6.63
C PRO A 400 -25.53 -5.70 -5.30
N ALA A 401 -25.92 -4.92 -4.26
CA ALA A 401 -25.38 -5.03 -2.89
C ALA A 401 -26.54 -4.94 -1.89
N LEU A 402 -27.61 -5.72 -2.13
CA LEU A 402 -28.89 -5.59 -1.42
C LEU A 402 -28.94 -6.40 -0.12
N LEU A 403 -28.31 -7.57 -0.12
CA LEU A 403 -28.39 -8.52 0.99
C LEU A 403 -27.21 -8.37 1.94
N PRO A 404 -27.40 -8.49 3.27
CA PRO A 404 -26.28 -8.58 4.19
C PRO A 404 -25.53 -9.89 4.00
N VAL A 405 -24.19 -9.87 4.13
CA VAL A 405 -23.40 -11.10 4.18
C VAL A 405 -23.71 -11.83 5.49
N PRO A 406 -24.11 -13.11 5.45
CA PRO A 406 -24.41 -13.87 6.66
C PRO A 406 -23.21 -13.90 7.62
N ALA A 407 -23.45 -13.63 8.89
CA ALA A 407 -22.40 -13.58 9.92
C ALA A 407 -21.60 -14.88 10.09
N ALA A 408 -22.19 -16.02 9.68
CA ALA A 408 -21.53 -17.32 9.70
C ALA A 408 -20.31 -17.39 8.77
N GLY A 409 -20.31 -16.68 7.64
CA GLY A 409 -19.20 -16.67 6.69
C GLY A 409 -17.90 -16.16 7.32
N PRO A 410 -17.84 -14.90 7.76
CA PRO A 410 -16.67 -14.37 8.48
C PRO A 410 -16.31 -15.16 9.75
N ALA A 411 -17.28 -15.63 10.52
CA ALA A 411 -17.05 -16.44 11.73
C ALA A 411 -16.42 -17.81 11.44
N LEU A 412 -16.69 -18.39 10.27
CA LEU A 412 -16.05 -19.64 9.85
C LEU A 412 -14.54 -19.45 9.61
N VAL A 413 -14.16 -18.33 9.01
CA VAL A 413 -12.76 -18.01 8.67
C VAL A 413 -11.99 -17.49 9.87
N LEU A 414 -12.55 -16.51 10.60
CA LEU A 414 -11.87 -15.77 11.65
C LEU A 414 -12.11 -16.32 13.07
N GLY A 415 -13.09 -17.21 13.21
CA GLY A 415 -13.67 -17.54 14.50
C GLY A 415 -14.66 -16.45 14.97
N ARG A 416 -15.48 -16.74 15.99
CA ARG A 416 -16.48 -15.78 16.49
C ARG A 416 -15.81 -14.51 17.02
N ALA A 417 -14.81 -14.63 17.89
CA ALA A 417 -14.10 -13.49 18.48
C ALA A 417 -13.44 -12.62 17.37
N GLY A 418 -12.76 -13.23 16.40
CA GLY A 418 -12.16 -12.49 15.29
C GLY A 418 -13.21 -11.79 14.42
N ALA A 419 -14.36 -12.41 14.15
CA ALA A 419 -15.44 -11.77 13.41
C ALA A 419 -16.06 -10.59 14.19
N ASP A 420 -16.19 -10.71 15.50
CA ASP A 420 -16.75 -9.65 16.35
C ASP A 420 -15.82 -8.43 16.45
N GLU A 421 -14.51 -8.62 16.50
CA GLU A 421 -13.55 -7.52 16.65
C GLU A 421 -13.02 -6.95 15.31
N LEU A 422 -13.06 -7.72 14.20
CA LEU A 422 -12.55 -7.26 12.91
C LEU A 422 -13.65 -6.87 11.91
N ILE A 423 -14.83 -7.45 12.02
CA ILE A 423 -15.91 -7.28 11.03
C ILE A 423 -17.07 -6.48 11.60
N ARG A 424 -17.48 -6.76 12.83
CA ARG A 424 -18.62 -6.10 13.47
C ARG A 424 -18.19 -4.84 14.21
N THR A 425 -17.42 -3.99 13.51
CA THR A 425 -16.91 -2.74 14.05
C THR A 425 -17.92 -1.61 13.83
N ASP A 426 -17.86 -0.61 14.73
CA ASP A 426 -18.59 0.65 14.65
C ASP A 426 -17.70 1.73 15.27
N GLN A 427 -16.92 2.40 14.43
CA GLN A 427 -15.88 3.34 14.84
C GLN A 427 -15.90 4.56 13.90
N ASP A 428 -16.28 5.72 14.41
CA ASP A 428 -16.18 6.99 13.70
C ASP A 428 -14.90 7.72 14.13
N VAL A 429 -13.83 7.54 13.37
CA VAL A 429 -12.48 8.02 13.71
C VAL A 429 -12.15 9.29 12.93
N SER A 430 -11.60 10.29 13.62
CA SER A 430 -11.18 11.56 13.03
C SER A 430 -9.73 11.52 12.54
N ASP A 431 -9.48 12.02 11.35
CA ASP A 431 -8.17 12.22 10.73
C ASP A 431 -7.55 13.61 11.02
N ALA A 432 -8.22 14.42 11.84
CA ALA A 432 -7.92 15.84 11.99
C ALA A 432 -6.49 16.14 12.46
N ARG A 433 -5.88 15.30 13.31
CA ARG A 433 -4.51 15.49 13.77
C ARG A 433 -3.50 15.23 12.64
N LEU A 434 -3.71 14.19 11.84
CA LEU A 434 -2.87 13.88 10.69
C LEU A 434 -2.98 15.00 9.63
N ARG A 435 -4.17 15.50 9.33
CA ARG A 435 -4.34 16.65 8.40
C ARG A 435 -3.70 17.93 8.93
N ARG A 436 -3.79 18.22 10.22
CA ARG A 436 -3.10 19.37 10.82
C ARG A 436 -1.59 19.30 10.73
N SER A 437 -1.00 18.11 10.56
CA SER A 437 0.42 17.95 10.27
C SER A 437 0.81 18.29 8.83
N GLY A 438 -0.17 18.65 7.97
CA GLY A 438 0.02 18.97 6.55
C GLY A 438 -0.16 17.78 5.61
N PHE A 439 -0.77 16.68 6.07
CA PHE A 439 -1.14 15.58 5.19
C PHE A 439 -2.45 15.88 4.46
N GLU A 440 -2.43 15.72 3.15
CA GLU A 440 -3.61 15.79 2.28
C GLU A 440 -3.80 14.46 1.55
N PRO A 441 -4.94 13.77 1.74
CA PRO A 441 -5.23 12.53 1.03
C PRO A 441 -5.57 12.82 -0.44
N ALA A 442 -5.11 11.97 -1.35
CA ALA A 442 -5.46 12.04 -2.77
C ALA A 442 -6.86 11.45 -3.04
N HIS A 443 -7.32 10.54 -2.19
CA HIS A 443 -8.60 9.85 -2.32
C HIS A 443 -9.48 10.06 -1.08
N PRO A 444 -9.97 11.29 -0.82
CA PRO A 444 -10.76 11.59 0.38
C PRO A 444 -12.16 10.97 0.36
N GLU A 445 -12.69 10.66 -0.81
CA GLU A 445 -14.04 10.11 -1.00
C GLU A 445 -14.00 8.63 -1.36
N LEU A 446 -14.89 7.83 -0.73
CA LEU A 446 -14.93 6.37 -0.89
C LEU A 446 -15.13 5.92 -2.35
N GLU A 447 -16.03 6.56 -3.09
CA GLU A 447 -16.29 6.17 -4.47
C GLU A 447 -15.07 6.43 -5.36
N HIS A 448 -14.42 7.58 -5.19
CA HIS A 448 -13.20 7.92 -5.91
C HIS A 448 -12.08 6.92 -5.59
N ALA A 449 -11.84 6.62 -4.30
CA ALA A 449 -10.86 5.62 -3.87
C ALA A 449 -11.13 4.23 -4.48
N LEU A 450 -12.37 3.75 -4.41
CA LEU A 450 -12.75 2.44 -4.97
C LEU A 450 -12.60 2.40 -6.50
N ARG A 451 -12.99 3.47 -7.20
CA ARG A 451 -12.81 3.57 -8.65
C ARG A 451 -11.34 3.55 -9.05
N HIS A 452 -10.48 4.26 -8.32
CA HIS A 452 -9.03 4.22 -8.55
C HIS A 452 -8.46 2.81 -8.33
N LEU A 453 -8.69 2.23 -7.14
CA LEU A 453 -8.18 0.91 -6.76
C LEU A 453 -8.65 -0.22 -7.69
N LEU A 454 -9.90 -0.15 -8.15
CA LEU A 454 -10.52 -1.15 -9.02
C LEU A 454 -10.40 -0.82 -10.51
N ARG A 455 -9.70 0.27 -10.87
CA ARG A 455 -9.49 0.71 -12.26
C ARG A 455 -10.81 0.97 -13.00
N ARG A 456 -11.77 1.63 -12.31
CA ARG A 456 -13.10 1.96 -12.81
C ARG A 456 -13.34 3.47 -12.91
N MET A 457 -12.26 4.26 -12.98
CA MET A 457 -12.37 5.70 -13.20
C MET A 457 -12.87 5.97 -14.63
N PRO A 458 -13.81 6.90 -14.80
CA PRO A 458 -14.19 7.36 -16.15
C PRO A 458 -12.97 7.96 -16.85
N THR A 459 -12.84 7.69 -18.15
CA THR A 459 -11.88 8.35 -19.01
C THR A 459 -12.27 9.83 -19.15
N LYS A 460 -11.29 10.75 -19.07
CA LYS A 460 -11.56 12.17 -19.37
C LYS A 460 -12.06 12.27 -20.82
N GLY A 461 -13.31 12.56 -20.99
CA GLY A 461 -14.04 12.59 -22.27
C GLY A 461 -15.45 12.01 -22.15
N GLU A 462 -15.74 11.31 -21.03
CA GLU A 462 -17.07 10.77 -20.74
C GLU A 462 -17.76 11.49 -19.55
N ALA A 463 -17.19 12.62 -19.09
CA ALA A 463 -17.76 13.47 -18.05
C ALA A 463 -18.17 14.83 -18.63
#